data_a138282f0fe32d5287ed0c8dd4cfb464
#
_entry.id   a138282f0fe32d5287ed0c8dd4cfb464
#
_cell.length_a   1.000
_cell.length_b   1.000
_cell.length_c   1.000
_cell.angle_alpha   90.00
_cell.angle_beta   90.00
_cell.angle_gamma   90.00
#
_symmetry.space_group_name_H-M   'P 1'
#
loop_
_entity.id
_entity.type
_entity.pdbx_description
1 polymer ?
#
loop_
_entity_poly.entity_id
_entity_poly.type
_entity_poly.pdbx_seq_one_letter_code
_entity_poly.pdbx_strand_id
1 'polypeptide(L)'
;MLTDTQCKNAKAKERPYKLTDGNGLVLEVKPNGVKAWRYRFELNGKESMFAVGEYATAPAGETPEEAEARRAGRRFTLAEARE
;
A
#
# COMPACT_ATOMS: atom_id res chain seq x y z
N MET A 1 -1.02 11.07 8.41
CA MET A 1 -0.84 10.85 6.97
C MET A 1 0.49 10.18 6.72
N LEU A 2 0.52 9.16 5.87
CA LEU A 2 1.75 8.47 5.54
C LEU A 2 2.60 9.27 4.55
N THR A 3 3.91 9.08 4.67
CA THR A 3 4.85 9.54 3.64
C THR A 3 5.47 8.33 2.98
N ASP A 4 6.02 8.52 1.78
CA ASP A 4 6.69 7.43 1.06
C ASP A 4 7.87 6.89 1.86
N THR A 5 8.59 7.77 2.57
CA THR A 5 9.68 7.38 3.45
C THR A 5 9.21 6.45 4.57
N GLN A 6 8.06 6.75 5.18
CA GLN A 6 7.50 5.90 6.22
C GLN A 6 7.13 4.52 5.68
N CYS A 7 6.53 4.47 4.49
CA CYS A 7 6.19 3.19 3.85
C CYS A 7 7.45 2.38 3.54
N LYS A 8 8.46 3.04 2.99
CA LYS A 8 9.71 2.40 2.61
C LYS A 8 10.47 1.85 3.82
N ASN A 9 10.48 2.60 4.92
CA ASN A 9 11.23 2.25 6.12
C ASN A 9 10.47 1.36 7.10
N ALA A 10 9.21 1.07 6.85
CA ALA A 10 8.42 0.19 7.71
C ALA A 10 9.03 -1.22 7.68
N LYS A 11 9.32 -1.76 8.86
CA LYS A 11 9.96 -3.07 9.00
C LYS A 11 8.97 -4.11 9.49
N ALA A 12 9.17 -5.35 9.05
CA ALA A 12 8.39 -6.48 9.54
C ALA A 12 8.63 -6.68 11.04
N LYS A 13 7.55 -7.02 11.74
CA LYS A 13 7.58 -7.34 13.18
C LYS A 13 6.99 -8.73 13.39
N GLU A 14 6.99 -9.22 14.61
CA GLU A 14 6.44 -10.54 14.92
C GLU A 14 4.97 -10.68 14.57
N ARG A 15 4.23 -9.57 14.59
CA ARG A 15 2.80 -9.54 14.26
C ARG A 15 2.54 -8.54 13.14
N PRO A 16 1.54 -8.80 12.29
CA PRO A 16 1.18 -7.80 11.30
C PRO A 16 0.68 -6.52 11.97
N TYR A 17 1.03 -5.39 11.37
CA TYR A 17 0.54 -4.09 11.84
C TYR A 17 0.18 -3.21 10.65
N LYS A 18 -0.54 -2.15 10.93
CA LYS A 18 -1.07 -1.27 9.90
C LYS A 18 -0.63 0.16 10.10
N LEU A 19 -0.31 0.84 9.01
CA LEU A 19 -0.02 2.27 9.00
C LEU A 19 -1.16 2.96 8.25
N THR A 20 -1.82 3.91 8.91
CA THR A 20 -2.97 4.59 8.32
C THR A 20 -2.52 5.85 7.60
N ASP A 21 -2.90 5.98 6.32
CA ASP A 21 -2.65 7.19 5.54
C ASP A 21 -3.75 8.24 5.75
N GLY A 22 -4.96 7.79 6.01
CA GLY A 22 -6.14 8.63 6.08
C GLY A 22 -7.12 8.25 4.97
N ASN A 23 -8.34 8.77 5.04
CA ASN A 23 -9.38 8.48 4.03
C ASN A 23 -9.62 6.99 3.79
N GLY A 24 -9.32 6.15 4.79
CA GLY A 24 -9.51 4.72 4.69
C GLY A 24 -8.35 3.92 4.10
N LEU A 25 -7.33 4.59 3.58
CA LEU A 25 -6.16 3.89 3.02
C LEU A 25 -5.22 3.46 4.14
N VAL A 26 -4.85 2.19 4.12
CA VAL A 26 -4.00 1.57 5.14
C VAL A 26 -2.92 0.74 4.46
N LEU A 27 -1.70 0.82 4.98
CA LEU A 27 -0.61 -0.07 4.57
C LEU A 27 -0.44 -1.14 5.65
N GLU A 28 -0.70 -2.39 5.32
CA GLU A 28 -0.50 -3.51 6.22
C GLU A 28 0.90 -4.07 6.02
N VAL A 29 1.68 -4.15 7.11
CA VAL A 29 3.01 -4.74 7.08
C VAL A 29 2.95 -6.11 7.76
N LYS A 30 3.24 -7.16 6.99
CA LYS A 30 3.16 -8.55 7.47
C LYS A 30 4.50 -9.01 8.03
N PRO A 31 4.50 -10.04 8.91
CA PRO A 31 5.74 -10.54 9.50
C PRO A 31 6.76 -11.05 8.48
N ASN A 32 6.32 -11.48 7.31
CA ASN A 32 7.22 -11.94 6.25
C ASN A 32 7.82 -10.81 5.42
N GLY A 33 7.56 -9.55 5.79
CA GLY A 33 8.09 -8.39 5.09
C GLY A 33 7.22 -7.86 3.96
N VAL A 34 6.12 -8.52 3.66
CA VAL A 34 5.19 -8.06 2.62
C VAL A 34 4.42 -6.85 3.12
N LYS A 35 4.34 -5.82 2.30
CA LYS A 35 3.56 -4.61 2.57
C LYS A 35 2.42 -4.56 1.57
N ALA A 36 1.19 -4.53 2.07
CA ALA A 36 0.00 -4.58 1.22
C ALA A 36 -0.87 -3.36 1.47
N TRP A 37 -1.35 -2.76 0.38
CA TRP A 37 -2.30 -1.65 0.44
C TRP A 37 -3.70 -2.21 0.64
N ARG A 38 -4.42 -1.65 1.62
CA ARG A 38 -5.82 -1.98 1.86
C ARG A 38 -6.63 -0.69 2.00
N TYR A 39 -7.85 -0.72 1.53
CA TYR A 39 -8.78 0.39 1.65
C TYR A 39 -9.90 -0.03 2.58
N ARG A 40 -10.08 0.72 3.65
CA ARG A 40 -11.14 0.48 4.63
C ARG A 40 -12.34 1.36 4.30
N PHE A 41 -13.50 0.76 4.24
CA PHE A 41 -14.74 1.47 3.93
C PHE A 41 -15.88 0.91 4.76
N GLU A 42 -16.95 1.68 4.86
CA GLU A 42 -18.16 1.28 5.57
C GLU A 42 -19.28 1.10 4.56
N LEU A 43 -19.96 -0.03 4.64
CA LEU A 43 -21.09 -0.35 3.79
C LEU A 43 -22.23 -0.85 4.66
N ASN A 44 -23.38 -0.16 4.61
CA ASN A 44 -24.55 -0.51 5.40
C ASN A 44 -24.26 -0.67 6.90
N GLY A 45 -23.44 0.22 7.45
CA GLY A 45 -23.07 0.21 8.84
C GLY A 45 -22.01 -0.83 9.22
N LYS A 46 -21.48 -1.57 8.25
CA LYS A 46 -20.43 -2.55 8.48
C LYS A 46 -19.11 -2.10 7.86
N GLU A 47 -18.06 -2.25 8.64
CA GLU A 47 -16.72 -1.94 8.17
C GLU A 47 -16.18 -3.09 7.34
N SER A 48 -15.65 -2.77 6.16
CA SER A 48 -15.08 -3.73 5.24
C SER A 48 -13.72 -3.25 4.75
N MET A 49 -12.89 -4.18 4.26
CA MET A 49 -11.58 -3.84 3.72
C MET A 49 -11.45 -4.41 2.31
N PHE A 50 -10.91 -3.58 1.43
CA PHE A 50 -10.64 -3.95 0.05
C PHE A 50 -9.13 -4.05 -0.17
N ALA A 51 -8.66 -5.18 -0.70
CA ALA A 51 -7.24 -5.35 -1.02
C ALA A 51 -6.92 -4.62 -2.31
N VAL A 52 -6.16 -3.54 -2.22
CA VAL A 52 -5.78 -2.73 -3.38
C VAL A 52 -4.61 -3.38 -4.13
N GLY A 53 -3.57 -3.80 -3.40
CA GLY A 53 -2.37 -4.38 -3.99
C GLY A 53 -1.20 -4.32 -3.02
N GLU A 54 0.00 -4.49 -3.54
CA GLU A 54 1.22 -4.46 -2.74
C GLU A 54 1.92 -3.11 -2.87
N TYR A 55 2.67 -2.75 -1.84
CA TYR A 55 3.50 -1.55 -1.88
C TYR A 55 4.72 -1.79 -2.79
N ALA A 56 5.04 -0.81 -3.61
CA ALA A 56 6.26 -0.81 -4.41
C ALA A 56 6.82 0.61 -4.47
N THR A 57 8.13 0.72 -4.59
CA THR A 57 8.79 2.00 -4.86
C THR A 57 9.03 2.12 -6.36
N ALA A 58 8.73 3.30 -6.92
CA ALA A 58 9.07 3.59 -8.29
C ALA A 58 10.57 3.92 -8.34
N PRO A 59 11.39 3.13 -9.06
CA PRO A 59 12.82 3.42 -9.15
C PRO A 59 13.06 4.71 -9.95
N ALA A 60 14.13 5.40 -9.62
CA ALA A 60 14.57 6.56 -10.40
C ALA A 60 14.85 6.09 -11.83
N GLY A 61 14.27 6.78 -12.81
CA GLY A 61 14.42 6.41 -14.20
C GLY A 61 13.46 5.33 -14.68
N GLU A 62 12.44 4.98 -13.88
CA GLU A 62 11.42 4.06 -14.33
C GLU A 62 10.74 4.60 -15.61
N THR A 63 10.67 3.77 -16.64
CA THR A 63 9.99 4.14 -17.87
C THR A 63 8.48 3.99 -17.71
N PRO A 64 7.67 4.68 -18.56
CA PRO A 64 6.22 4.49 -18.52
C PRO A 64 5.78 3.04 -18.71
N GLU A 65 6.54 2.28 -19.51
CA GLU A 65 6.25 0.86 -19.75
C GLU A 65 6.50 0.02 -18.50
N GLU A 66 7.60 0.31 -17.79
CA GLU A 66 7.90 -0.38 -16.53
C GLU A 66 6.87 -0.05 -15.45
N ALA A 67 6.44 1.20 -15.38
CA ALA A 67 5.41 1.63 -14.44
C ALA A 67 4.08 0.93 -14.72
N GLU A 68 3.72 0.81 -15.99
CA GLU A 68 2.50 0.13 -16.39
C GLU A 68 2.54 -1.35 -16.03
N ALA A 69 3.68 -2.02 -16.27
CA ALA A 69 3.85 -3.42 -15.90
C ALA A 69 3.75 -3.62 -14.38
N ARG A 70 4.32 -2.72 -13.61
CA ARG A 70 4.24 -2.76 -12.15
C ARG A 70 2.80 -2.63 -11.67
N ARG A 71 2.05 -1.67 -12.23
CA ARG A 71 0.64 -1.46 -11.87
C ARG A 71 -0.25 -2.63 -12.31
N ALA A 72 0.05 -3.23 -13.45
CA ALA A 72 -0.66 -4.43 -13.90
C ALA A 72 -0.49 -5.58 -12.92
N GLY A 73 0.67 -5.67 -12.24
CA GLY A 73 0.91 -6.65 -11.18
C GLY A 73 0.36 -6.23 -9.82
N ARG A 74 -0.43 -5.17 -9.76
CA ARG A 74 -1.02 -4.61 -8.53
C ARG A 74 0.02 -4.21 -7.50
N ARG A 75 1.13 -3.67 -7.96
CA ARG A 75 2.15 -3.08 -7.09
C ARG A 75 2.11 -1.58 -7.25
N PHE A 76 1.80 -0.86 -6.18
CA PHE A 76 1.54 0.58 -6.23
C PHE A 76 2.42 1.34 -5.26
N THR A 77 2.87 2.51 -5.70
CA THR A 77 3.48 3.49 -4.81
C THR A 77 2.38 4.13 -3.96
N LEU A 78 2.79 4.88 -2.93
CA LEU A 78 1.85 5.61 -2.08
C LEU A 78 0.94 6.52 -2.90
N ALA A 79 1.51 7.28 -3.83
CA ALA A 79 0.74 8.20 -4.67
C ALA A 79 -0.28 7.45 -5.54
N GLU A 80 0.10 6.32 -6.10
CA GLU A 80 -0.79 5.50 -6.92
C GLU A 80 -1.90 4.86 -6.09
N ALA A 81 -1.60 4.42 -4.88
CA ALA A 81 -2.59 3.81 -4.00
C ALA A 81 -3.66 4.82 -3.54
N ARG A 82 -3.34 6.10 -3.56
CA ARG A 82 -4.28 7.17 -3.20
C ARG A 82 -5.30 7.50 -4.29
N GLU A 83 -5.07 7.03 -5.49
CA GLU A 83 -5.98 7.28 -6.61
C GLU A 83 -7.20 6.38 -6.63
#